data_3be58415eef129ce34118f6e17e1b9fe
#
_entry.id   3be58415eef129ce34118f6e17e1b9fe
#
_cell.length_a   1.000
_cell.length_b   1.000
_cell.length_c   1.000
_cell.angle_alpha   90.00
_cell.angle_beta   90.00
_cell.angle_gamma   90.00
#
_symmetry.space_group_name_H-M   'P 1'
#
loop_
_entity.id
_entity.type
_entity.pdbx_description
1 polymer ?
#
loop_
_entity_poly.entity_id
_entity_poly.type
_entity_poly.pdbx_seq_one_letter_code
_entity_poly.pdbx_strand_id
1 'polypeptide(L)'
;YDVTLAVKAGADVVVVDGMQGGTAATQDVFIEHVGIPTLPAVRMAVEALQEMDMHRKVQLVVSGGIRSGADVAKALALGADAVAIGTAALIALGDQSPEFDEDYKAIGSAAGFWDDYQQGNDPAGITTQDPELAKRLDPILGGRRLANYINVLTLELQTLARACGKSHVHNLEPEDMVALTMEAAAMAGVPLAGTSWIPGKNGV
;
A
#
# COMPACT_ATOMS: atom_id res chain seq x y z
N TYR A 1 4.02 -10.25 -16.63
CA TYR A 1 3.42 -10.23 -17.96
C TYR A 1 2.64 -8.93 -18.19
N ASP A 2 1.67 -8.58 -17.36
CA ASP A 2 0.80 -7.40 -17.58
C ASP A 2 1.58 -6.07 -17.54
N VAL A 3 2.55 -5.94 -16.63
CA VAL A 3 3.48 -4.79 -16.59
C VAL A 3 4.23 -4.67 -17.92
N THR A 4 4.73 -5.80 -18.45
CA THR A 4 5.44 -5.83 -19.74
C THR A 4 4.54 -5.38 -20.89
N LEU A 5 3.26 -5.79 -20.90
CA LEU A 5 2.30 -5.37 -21.92
C LEU A 5 1.96 -3.89 -21.81
N ALA A 6 1.75 -3.38 -20.60
CA ALA A 6 1.46 -1.96 -20.37
C ALA A 6 2.60 -1.07 -20.89
N VAL A 7 3.84 -1.44 -20.59
CA VAL A 7 5.04 -0.72 -21.05
C VAL A 7 5.15 -0.79 -22.59
N LYS A 8 4.96 -1.95 -23.20
CA LYS A 8 4.95 -2.09 -24.67
C LYS A 8 3.84 -1.28 -25.34
N ALA A 9 2.73 -1.07 -24.64
CA ALA A 9 1.64 -0.21 -25.11
C ALA A 9 1.91 1.29 -24.94
N GLY A 10 3.05 1.66 -24.30
CA GLY A 10 3.47 3.05 -24.14
C GLY A 10 3.06 3.68 -22.81
N ALA A 11 2.81 2.92 -21.76
CA ALA A 11 2.52 3.47 -20.45
C ALA A 11 3.76 4.16 -19.83
N ASP A 12 3.60 5.40 -19.37
CA ASP A 12 4.62 6.15 -18.63
C ASP A 12 4.57 5.85 -17.12
N VAL A 13 3.41 5.40 -16.64
CA VAL A 13 3.17 5.04 -15.24
C VAL A 13 2.42 3.72 -15.20
N VAL A 14 2.89 2.80 -14.36
CA VAL A 14 2.20 1.53 -14.06
C VAL A 14 1.85 1.51 -12.58
N VAL A 15 0.60 1.26 -12.26
CA VAL A 15 0.14 1.06 -10.88
C VAL A 15 -0.05 -0.44 -10.64
N VAL A 16 0.63 -0.97 -9.65
CA VAL A 16 0.46 -2.35 -9.19
C VAL A 16 -0.28 -2.34 -7.86
N ASP A 17 -1.50 -2.86 -7.87
CA ASP A 17 -2.32 -3.02 -6.67
C ASP A 17 -2.27 -4.49 -6.24
N GLY A 18 -1.58 -4.76 -5.13
CA GLY A 18 -1.45 -6.12 -4.60
C GLY A 18 -2.74 -6.61 -3.92
N MET A 19 -2.81 -7.90 -3.60
CA MET A 19 -4.02 -8.50 -3.03
C MET A 19 -4.44 -7.92 -1.66
N GLN A 20 -3.58 -7.21 -0.95
CA GLN A 20 -3.94 -6.45 0.26
C GLN A 20 -4.66 -5.13 -0.06
N GLY A 21 -4.64 -4.68 -1.29
CA GLY A 21 -5.56 -3.70 -1.83
C GLY A 21 -6.80 -4.43 -2.34
N GLY A 22 -7.81 -3.71 -2.62
CA GLY A 22 -8.99 -4.31 -3.17
C GLY A 22 -10.06 -3.27 -3.37
N THR A 23 -11.01 -3.58 -4.19
CA THR A 23 -12.21 -2.78 -4.30
C THR A 23 -13.20 -3.27 -3.27
N ALA A 24 -13.82 -2.37 -2.55
CA ALA A 24 -14.93 -2.67 -1.64
C ALA A 24 -16.12 -3.38 -2.34
N ALA A 25 -16.11 -3.41 -3.66
CA ALA A 25 -17.12 -4.06 -4.49
C ALA A 25 -16.77 -5.51 -4.87
N THR A 26 -15.64 -6.03 -4.41
CA THR A 26 -15.18 -7.38 -4.70
C THR A 26 -15.80 -8.38 -3.72
N GLN A 27 -16.15 -9.58 -4.21
CA GLN A 27 -16.65 -10.67 -3.39
C GLN A 27 -15.54 -11.20 -2.47
N ASP A 28 -15.91 -11.62 -1.24
CA ASP A 28 -14.97 -12.12 -0.21
C ASP A 28 -14.04 -13.23 -0.75
N VAL A 29 -14.55 -14.14 -1.56
CA VAL A 29 -13.77 -15.22 -2.15
C VAL A 29 -12.59 -14.70 -3.01
N PHE A 30 -12.74 -13.55 -3.64
CA PHE A 30 -11.65 -12.94 -4.39
C PHE A 30 -10.65 -12.20 -3.49
N ILE A 31 -11.14 -11.55 -2.44
CA ILE A 31 -10.28 -10.87 -1.46
C ILE A 31 -9.34 -11.89 -0.79
N GLU A 32 -9.87 -13.04 -0.39
CA GLU A 32 -9.14 -14.05 0.36
C GLU A 32 -8.24 -14.96 -0.50
N HIS A 33 -8.63 -15.19 -1.78
CA HIS A 33 -8.03 -16.29 -2.56
C HIS A 33 -7.49 -15.90 -3.93
N VAL A 34 -7.67 -14.67 -4.39
CA VAL A 34 -7.25 -14.25 -5.73
C VAL A 34 -6.31 -13.06 -5.66
N GLY A 35 -5.22 -13.12 -6.40
CA GLY A 35 -4.24 -12.06 -6.51
C GLY A 35 -2.86 -12.45 -5.99
N ILE A 36 -1.91 -11.55 -6.17
CA ILE A 36 -0.53 -11.69 -5.69
C ILE A 36 -0.36 -10.70 -4.53
N PRO A 37 0.16 -11.13 -3.36
CA PRO A 37 0.48 -10.23 -2.27
C PRO A 37 1.37 -9.06 -2.73
N THR A 38 1.17 -7.89 -2.15
CA THR A 38 1.87 -6.66 -2.56
C THR A 38 3.38 -6.83 -2.55
N LEU A 39 3.95 -7.47 -1.53
CA LEU A 39 5.39 -7.63 -1.39
C LEU A 39 6.04 -8.36 -2.58
N PRO A 40 5.63 -9.58 -2.98
CA PRO A 40 6.16 -10.22 -4.17
C PRO A 40 5.73 -9.51 -5.47
N ALA A 41 4.57 -8.86 -5.51
CA ALA A 41 4.11 -8.14 -6.70
C ALA A 41 5.04 -6.99 -7.09
N VAL A 42 5.56 -6.24 -6.09
CA VAL A 42 6.56 -5.18 -6.33
C VAL A 42 7.80 -5.75 -7.00
N ARG A 43 8.35 -6.82 -6.44
CA ARG A 43 9.53 -7.47 -7.00
C ARG A 43 9.31 -7.94 -8.44
N MET A 44 8.22 -8.64 -8.70
CA MET A 44 7.88 -9.13 -10.04
C MET A 44 7.71 -7.99 -11.05
N ALA A 45 7.12 -6.87 -10.63
CA ALA A 45 6.98 -5.68 -11.46
C ALA A 45 8.33 -5.04 -11.78
N VAL A 46 9.20 -4.89 -10.78
CA VAL A 46 10.55 -4.34 -10.95
C VAL A 46 11.40 -5.24 -11.86
N GLU A 47 11.38 -6.56 -11.67
CA GLU A 47 12.06 -7.51 -12.54
C GLU A 47 11.60 -7.36 -14.00
N ALA A 48 10.28 -7.28 -14.24
CA ALA A 48 9.73 -7.06 -15.58
C ALA A 48 10.18 -5.74 -16.21
N LEU A 49 10.29 -4.67 -15.43
CA LEU A 49 10.80 -3.37 -15.90
C LEU A 49 12.30 -3.42 -16.18
N GLN A 50 13.07 -4.13 -15.35
CA GLN A 50 14.51 -4.32 -15.54
C GLN A 50 14.83 -5.12 -16.80
N GLU A 51 14.10 -6.21 -17.04
CA GLU A 51 14.25 -7.03 -18.27
C GLU A 51 14.02 -6.25 -19.56
N MET A 52 13.27 -5.15 -19.48
CA MET A 52 12.97 -4.25 -20.60
C MET A 52 13.85 -3.00 -20.66
N ASP A 53 14.80 -2.83 -19.74
CA ASP A 53 15.55 -1.58 -19.54
C ASP A 53 14.67 -0.35 -19.29
N MET A 54 13.51 -0.55 -18.67
CA MET A 54 12.50 0.49 -18.40
C MET A 54 12.35 0.85 -16.93
N HIS A 55 13.03 0.14 -16.02
CA HIS A 55 13.04 0.49 -14.60
C HIS A 55 13.54 1.92 -14.39
N ARG A 56 12.83 2.71 -13.60
CA ARG A 56 13.05 4.15 -13.37
C ARG A 56 12.88 5.06 -14.61
N LYS A 57 12.48 4.52 -15.75
CA LYS A 57 12.02 5.28 -16.92
C LYS A 57 10.49 5.30 -16.98
N VAL A 58 9.88 4.16 -16.69
CA VAL A 58 8.44 4.04 -16.39
C VAL A 58 8.28 4.11 -14.89
N GLN A 59 7.39 4.95 -14.40
CA GLN A 59 7.16 5.12 -12.97
C GLN A 59 6.32 3.95 -12.44
N LEU A 60 6.80 3.30 -11.39
CA LEU A 60 6.09 2.22 -10.70
C LEU A 60 5.43 2.75 -9.43
N VAL A 61 4.11 2.74 -9.41
CA VAL A 61 3.31 3.07 -8.22
C VAL A 61 2.83 1.77 -7.58
N VAL A 62 2.99 1.62 -6.28
CA VAL A 62 2.57 0.43 -5.53
C VAL A 62 1.42 0.77 -4.60
N SER A 63 0.39 -0.05 -4.63
CA SER A 63 -0.82 0.02 -3.80
C SER A 63 -1.07 -1.34 -3.12
N GLY A 64 -1.85 -1.32 -2.07
CA GLY A 64 -2.26 -2.52 -1.33
C GLY A 64 -1.55 -2.67 0.01
N GLY A 65 -2.28 -2.40 1.11
CA GLY A 65 -1.83 -2.61 2.47
C GLY A 65 -0.82 -1.58 3.01
N ILE A 66 -0.60 -0.47 2.34
CA ILE A 66 0.31 0.60 2.79
C ILE A 66 -0.34 1.39 3.92
N ARG A 67 0.31 1.44 5.10
CA ARG A 67 -0.26 2.02 6.33
C ARG A 67 0.71 2.90 7.11
N SER A 68 2.01 2.78 6.88
CA SER A 68 3.05 3.46 7.66
C SER A 68 4.20 3.92 6.78
N GLY A 69 5.03 4.81 7.28
CA GLY A 69 6.27 5.21 6.60
C GLY A 69 7.24 4.05 6.41
N ALA A 70 7.16 3.02 7.27
CA ALA A 70 7.95 1.80 7.11
C ALA A 70 7.49 0.96 5.90
N ASP A 71 6.19 0.90 5.63
CA ASP A 71 5.67 0.21 4.43
C ASP A 71 6.10 0.95 3.17
N VAL A 72 6.02 2.29 3.19
CA VAL A 72 6.52 3.13 2.08
C VAL A 72 8.02 2.92 1.88
N ALA A 73 8.83 2.93 2.95
CA ALA A 73 10.28 2.71 2.85
C ALA A 73 10.60 1.36 2.20
N LYS A 74 9.89 0.30 2.57
CA LYS A 74 10.07 -1.04 1.97
C LYS A 74 9.69 -1.05 0.49
N ALA A 75 8.57 -0.43 0.12
CA ALA A 75 8.15 -0.36 -1.28
C ALA A 75 9.18 0.39 -2.14
N LEU A 76 9.66 1.55 -1.67
CA LEU A 76 10.70 2.33 -2.36
C LEU A 76 12.02 1.56 -2.43
N ALA A 77 12.45 0.92 -1.34
CA ALA A 77 13.66 0.12 -1.31
C ALA A 77 13.60 -1.07 -2.29
N LEU A 78 12.42 -1.65 -2.50
CA LEU A 78 12.21 -2.72 -3.49
C LEU A 78 12.13 -2.21 -4.93
N GLY A 79 12.14 -0.89 -5.15
CA GLY A 79 12.24 -0.28 -6.47
C GLY A 79 10.96 0.40 -6.97
N ALA A 80 9.96 0.62 -6.13
CA ALA A 80 8.83 1.49 -6.44
C ALA A 80 9.26 2.97 -6.49
N ASP A 81 8.59 3.77 -7.31
CA ASP A 81 8.80 5.21 -7.37
C ASP A 81 7.82 5.98 -6.49
N ALA A 82 6.64 5.41 -6.24
CA ALA A 82 5.62 5.99 -5.39
C ALA A 82 4.71 4.90 -4.80
N VAL A 83 3.89 5.28 -3.83
CA VAL A 83 2.85 4.43 -3.26
C VAL A 83 1.50 5.12 -3.29
N ALA A 84 0.44 4.32 -3.35
CA ALA A 84 -0.94 4.77 -3.15
C ALA A 84 -1.49 4.20 -1.84
N ILE A 85 -2.28 5.01 -1.14
CA ILE A 85 -2.96 4.61 0.09
C ILE A 85 -4.48 4.74 -0.10
N GLY A 86 -5.23 3.81 0.42
CA GLY A 86 -6.70 3.79 0.38
C GLY A 86 -7.29 3.83 1.79
N THR A 87 -7.65 2.68 2.34
CA THR A 87 -8.30 2.52 3.65
C THR A 87 -7.62 3.30 4.78
N ALA A 88 -6.29 3.34 4.80
CA ALA A 88 -5.56 4.10 5.81
C ALA A 88 -5.86 5.61 5.78
N ALA A 89 -6.06 6.18 4.58
CA ALA A 89 -6.47 7.58 4.44
C ALA A 89 -7.90 7.81 4.91
N LEU A 90 -8.81 6.88 4.63
CA LEU A 90 -10.22 6.96 5.06
C LEU A 90 -10.33 6.88 6.60
N ILE A 91 -9.59 5.95 7.22
CA ILE A 91 -9.49 5.86 8.68
C ILE A 91 -8.91 7.16 9.25
N ALA A 92 -7.89 7.72 8.64
CA ALA A 92 -7.30 8.99 9.07
C ALA A 92 -8.27 10.17 8.95
N LEU A 93 -9.21 10.16 8.01
CA LEU A 93 -10.28 11.16 7.90
C LEU A 93 -11.25 11.11 9.09
N GLY A 94 -11.41 9.97 9.73
CA GLY A 94 -12.26 9.79 10.89
C GLY A 94 -13.21 8.61 10.84
N ASP A 95 -13.08 7.74 9.86
CA ASP A 95 -13.91 6.54 9.71
C ASP A 95 -13.95 5.69 11.00
N GLN A 96 -12.83 5.55 11.69
CA GLN A 96 -12.70 4.81 12.94
C GLN A 96 -12.93 5.67 14.19
N SER A 97 -13.66 6.76 14.10
CA SER A 97 -13.96 7.57 15.28
C SER A 97 -14.92 6.82 16.22
N PRO A 98 -14.61 6.74 17.53
CA PRO A 98 -15.43 5.96 18.49
C PRO A 98 -16.90 6.38 18.57
N GLU A 99 -17.21 7.58 18.14
CA GLU A 99 -18.58 8.11 18.07
C GLU A 99 -19.50 7.32 17.12
N PHE A 100 -18.91 6.57 16.16
CA PHE A 100 -19.65 5.77 15.18
C PHE A 100 -19.69 4.27 15.51
N ASP A 101 -19.06 3.82 16.61
CA ASP A 101 -18.97 2.40 16.96
C ASP A 101 -20.34 1.71 17.08
N GLU A 102 -21.32 2.38 17.68
CA GLU A 102 -22.66 1.83 17.85
C GLU A 102 -23.43 1.81 16.51
N ASP A 103 -23.22 2.82 15.66
CA ASP A 103 -23.84 2.86 14.34
C ASP A 103 -23.28 1.73 13.45
N TYR A 104 -21.97 1.47 13.47
CA TYR A 104 -21.37 0.33 12.76
C TYR A 104 -21.89 -1.01 13.27
N LYS A 105 -22.02 -1.19 14.57
CA LYS A 105 -22.62 -2.41 15.16
C LYS A 105 -24.07 -2.60 14.73
N ALA A 106 -24.84 -1.50 14.66
CA ALA A 106 -26.26 -1.55 14.27
C ALA A 106 -26.48 -2.03 12.84
N ILE A 107 -25.55 -1.75 11.93
CA ILE A 107 -25.58 -2.22 10.55
C ILE A 107 -24.80 -3.53 10.34
N GLY A 108 -24.22 -4.10 11.40
CA GLY A 108 -23.44 -5.34 11.32
C GLY A 108 -22.07 -5.20 10.65
N SER A 109 -21.51 -3.98 10.61
CA SER A 109 -20.25 -3.66 9.97
C SER A 109 -19.20 -3.13 10.96
N ALA A 110 -18.04 -2.73 10.47
CA ALA A 110 -16.97 -2.13 11.24
C ALA A 110 -16.24 -1.07 10.41
N ALA A 111 -15.62 -0.11 11.08
CA ALA A 111 -14.78 0.90 10.42
C ALA A 111 -13.70 0.24 9.54
N GLY A 112 -13.53 0.74 8.33
CA GLY A 112 -12.61 0.16 7.35
C GLY A 112 -13.14 -1.10 6.65
N PHE A 113 -14.36 -1.52 6.93
CA PHE A 113 -15.02 -2.63 6.27
C PHE A 113 -15.97 -2.08 5.20
N TRP A 114 -15.61 -2.25 3.94
CA TRP A 114 -16.25 -1.55 2.82
C TRP A 114 -17.30 -2.39 2.07
N ASP A 115 -17.69 -3.55 2.58
CA ASP A 115 -18.70 -4.41 1.95
C ASP A 115 -20.04 -3.69 1.76
N ASP A 116 -20.33 -2.75 2.66
CA ASP A 116 -21.57 -1.96 2.65
C ASP A 116 -21.46 -0.65 1.87
N TYR A 117 -20.31 -0.35 1.29
CA TYR A 117 -20.09 0.91 0.57
C TYR A 117 -21.08 1.09 -0.58
N GLN A 118 -21.51 0.00 -1.25
CA GLN A 118 -22.51 0.02 -2.32
C GLN A 118 -23.90 0.40 -1.81
N GLN A 119 -24.20 0.13 -0.55
CA GLN A 119 -25.45 0.49 0.09
C GLN A 119 -25.50 1.97 0.48
N GLY A 120 -24.34 2.61 0.54
CA GLY A 120 -24.20 4.02 0.87
C GLY A 120 -24.57 4.36 2.31
N ASN A 121 -24.52 3.40 3.23
CA ASN A 121 -24.93 3.52 4.62
C ASN A 121 -23.78 3.77 5.61
N ASP A 122 -22.62 4.23 5.12
CA ASP A 122 -21.44 4.53 5.93
C ASP A 122 -21.74 5.50 7.06
N PRO A 123 -21.67 5.06 8.34
CA PRO A 123 -21.97 5.90 9.50
C PRO A 123 -21.08 7.13 9.65
N ALA A 124 -19.83 7.06 9.18
CA ALA A 124 -18.90 8.19 9.22
C ALA A 124 -19.17 9.25 8.15
N GLY A 125 -20.02 8.94 7.17
CA GLY A 125 -20.39 9.88 6.11
C GLY A 125 -19.32 10.11 5.05
N ILE A 126 -18.31 9.22 4.96
CA ILE A 126 -17.19 9.37 4.04
C ILE A 126 -17.53 8.74 2.67
N THR A 127 -18.06 7.52 2.66
CA THR A 127 -18.31 6.73 1.46
C THR A 127 -19.78 6.61 1.09
N THR A 128 -20.58 7.58 1.45
CA THR A 128 -22.03 7.62 1.24
C THR A 128 -22.45 8.71 0.28
N GLN A 129 -23.60 8.50 -0.40
CA GLN A 129 -24.33 9.53 -1.14
C GLN A 129 -25.60 10.00 -0.39
N ASP A 130 -25.88 9.43 0.80
CA ASP A 130 -26.97 9.88 1.64
C ASP A 130 -26.66 11.27 2.19
N PRO A 131 -27.54 12.30 1.94
CA PRO A 131 -27.27 13.68 2.37
C PRO A 131 -27.22 13.85 3.89
N GLU A 132 -27.89 13.01 4.67
CA GLU A 132 -27.89 13.10 6.14
C GLU A 132 -26.63 12.46 6.72
N LEU A 133 -26.20 11.33 6.16
CA LEU A 133 -24.94 10.71 6.57
C LEU A 133 -23.74 11.56 6.13
N ALA A 134 -23.75 12.09 4.90
CA ALA A 134 -22.65 12.93 4.40
C ALA A 134 -22.38 14.18 5.24
N LYS A 135 -23.39 14.70 5.97
CA LYS A 135 -23.23 15.81 6.91
C LYS A 135 -22.40 15.48 8.15
N ARG A 136 -22.22 14.20 8.46
CA ARG A 136 -21.43 13.75 9.62
C ARG A 136 -19.93 13.97 9.40
N LEU A 137 -19.47 13.96 8.17
CA LEU A 137 -18.08 14.29 7.86
C LEU A 137 -17.83 15.79 7.99
N ASP A 138 -17.00 16.20 8.95
CA ASP A 138 -16.41 17.54 8.97
C ASP A 138 -15.16 17.57 8.08
N PRO A 139 -15.23 18.16 6.87
CA PRO A 139 -14.11 18.13 5.93
C PRO A 139 -12.89 18.93 6.43
N ILE A 140 -13.08 19.91 7.31
CA ILE A 140 -11.98 20.68 7.89
C ILE A 140 -11.22 19.86 8.92
N LEU A 141 -11.95 19.22 9.83
CA LEU A 141 -11.35 18.33 10.85
C LEU A 141 -10.74 17.10 10.19
N GLY A 142 -11.46 16.43 9.32
CA GLY A 142 -10.97 15.27 8.57
C GLY A 142 -9.72 15.59 7.75
N GLY A 143 -9.72 16.72 7.04
CA GLY A 143 -8.56 17.19 6.29
C GLY A 143 -7.33 17.43 7.17
N ARG A 144 -7.50 17.99 8.37
CA ARG A 144 -6.40 18.17 9.35
C ARG A 144 -5.87 16.82 9.85
N ARG A 145 -6.76 15.88 10.16
CA ARG A 145 -6.39 14.51 10.58
C ARG A 145 -5.56 13.81 9.50
N LEU A 146 -6.05 13.84 8.26
CA LEU A 146 -5.34 13.25 7.11
C LEU A 146 -3.98 13.92 6.88
N ALA A 147 -3.91 15.25 6.93
CA ALA A 147 -2.64 15.97 6.79
C ALA A 147 -1.63 15.56 7.88
N ASN A 148 -2.07 15.43 9.13
CA ASN A 148 -1.21 14.95 10.22
C ASN A 148 -0.72 13.52 9.96
N TYR A 149 -1.60 12.62 9.51
CA TYR A 149 -1.24 11.25 9.16
C TYR A 149 -0.17 11.21 8.07
N ILE A 150 -0.34 11.95 6.98
CA ILE A 150 0.64 12.03 5.88
C ILE A 150 1.97 12.61 6.35
N ASN A 151 1.94 13.63 7.21
CA ASN A 151 3.15 14.21 7.79
C ASN A 151 3.92 13.19 8.65
N VAL A 152 3.23 12.42 9.51
CA VAL A 152 3.85 11.37 10.33
C VAL A 152 4.43 10.28 9.45
N LEU A 153 3.67 9.78 8.47
CA LEU A 153 4.12 8.79 7.51
C LEU A 153 5.40 9.25 6.77
N THR A 154 5.42 10.51 6.33
CA THR A 154 6.58 11.13 5.67
C THR A 154 7.77 11.23 6.63
N LEU A 155 7.56 11.61 7.88
CA LEU A 155 8.61 11.71 8.90
C LEU A 155 9.22 10.34 9.21
N GLU A 156 8.40 9.29 9.36
CA GLU A 156 8.86 7.91 9.55
C GLU A 156 9.73 7.46 8.37
N LEU A 157 9.25 7.65 7.15
CA LEU A 157 9.99 7.33 5.92
C LEU A 157 11.35 8.02 5.87
N GLN A 158 11.38 9.34 6.12
CA GLN A 158 12.62 10.11 6.15
C GLN A 158 13.58 9.66 7.26
N THR A 159 13.03 9.27 8.41
CA THR A 159 13.82 8.78 9.56
C THR A 159 14.49 7.46 9.21
N LEU A 160 13.76 6.54 8.57
CA LEU A 160 14.31 5.26 8.10
C LEU A 160 15.39 5.48 7.02
N ALA A 161 15.16 6.35 6.04
CA ALA A 161 16.16 6.66 5.03
C ALA A 161 17.45 7.21 5.65
N ARG A 162 17.35 8.12 6.63
CA ARG A 162 18.51 8.64 7.37
C ARG A 162 19.23 7.55 8.18
N ALA A 163 18.49 6.65 8.81
CA ALA A 163 19.07 5.52 9.55
C ALA A 163 19.88 4.59 8.63
N CYS A 164 19.47 4.45 7.36
CA CYS A 164 20.21 3.73 6.32
C CYS A 164 21.32 4.58 5.69
N GLY A 165 21.59 5.79 6.19
CA GLY A 165 22.63 6.69 5.64
C GLY A 165 22.26 7.35 4.32
N LYS A 166 20.97 7.33 3.93
CA LYS A 166 20.50 7.92 2.68
C LYS A 166 20.12 9.38 2.84
N SER A 167 20.50 10.21 1.86
CA SER A 167 20.16 11.65 1.81
C SER A 167 18.77 11.93 1.23
N HIS A 168 18.19 10.95 0.54
CA HIS A 168 16.87 11.04 -0.08
C HIS A 168 16.15 9.69 0.01
N VAL A 169 14.82 9.72 0.14
CA VAL A 169 14.02 8.50 0.30
C VAL A 169 14.06 7.57 -0.92
N HIS A 170 14.19 8.13 -2.13
CA HIS A 170 14.36 7.35 -3.36
C HIS A 170 15.77 6.75 -3.55
N ASN A 171 16.69 6.99 -2.60
CA ASN A 171 17.98 6.33 -2.57
C ASN A 171 17.97 5.06 -1.72
N LEU A 172 16.82 4.70 -1.14
CA LEU A 172 16.62 3.40 -0.52
C LEU A 172 16.69 2.31 -1.58
N GLU A 173 17.38 1.22 -1.24
CA GLU A 173 17.68 0.11 -2.13
C GLU A 173 17.45 -1.23 -1.43
N PRO A 174 17.31 -2.35 -2.15
CA PRO A 174 17.15 -3.67 -1.53
C PRO A 174 18.27 -4.04 -0.55
N GLU A 175 19.47 -3.49 -0.74
CA GLU A 175 20.64 -3.68 0.13
C GLU A 175 20.46 -3.04 1.52
N ASP A 176 19.54 -2.10 1.68
CA ASP A 176 19.18 -1.50 2.97
C ASP A 176 18.24 -2.38 3.79
N MET A 177 17.84 -3.53 3.25
CA MET A 177 16.84 -4.42 3.83
C MET A 177 17.39 -5.81 4.09
N VAL A 178 16.86 -6.43 5.16
CA VAL A 178 16.98 -7.87 5.43
C VAL A 178 15.62 -8.42 5.79
N ALA A 179 15.36 -9.66 5.41
CA ALA A 179 14.12 -10.36 5.77
C ALA A 179 14.29 -11.09 7.11
N LEU A 180 13.26 -11.08 7.94
CA LEU A 180 13.26 -11.78 9.22
C LEU A 180 12.82 -13.25 9.11
N THR A 181 12.17 -13.62 8.01
CA THR A 181 11.73 -14.99 7.73
C THR A 181 12.16 -15.45 6.34
N MET A 182 12.22 -16.75 6.12
CA MET A 182 12.57 -17.32 4.82
C MET A 182 11.56 -16.96 3.74
N GLU A 183 10.28 -16.94 4.09
CA GLU A 183 9.20 -16.56 3.18
C GLU A 183 9.36 -15.10 2.72
N ALA A 184 9.60 -14.19 3.68
CA ALA A 184 9.84 -12.78 3.36
C ALA A 184 11.10 -12.60 2.50
N ALA A 185 12.18 -13.36 2.77
CA ALA A 185 13.39 -13.34 1.97
C ALA A 185 13.11 -13.79 0.53
N ALA A 186 12.34 -14.87 0.36
CA ALA A 186 11.96 -15.38 -0.95
C ALA A 186 11.07 -14.39 -1.72
N MET A 187 10.06 -13.83 -1.05
CA MET A 187 9.11 -12.90 -1.66
C MET A 187 9.75 -11.56 -2.04
N ALA A 188 10.59 -11.01 -1.16
CA ALA A 188 11.24 -9.71 -1.40
C ALA A 188 12.53 -9.81 -2.20
N GLY A 189 13.18 -10.98 -2.24
CA GLY A 189 14.47 -11.16 -2.88
C GLY A 189 15.62 -10.44 -2.18
N VAL A 190 15.53 -10.31 -0.85
CA VAL A 190 16.55 -9.71 0.02
C VAL A 190 17.15 -10.76 0.95
N PRO A 191 18.36 -10.53 1.52
CA PRO A 191 18.99 -11.52 2.38
C PRO A 191 18.18 -11.83 3.64
N LEU A 192 18.21 -13.10 4.07
CA LEU A 192 17.74 -13.48 5.40
C LEU A 192 18.65 -12.86 6.47
N ALA A 193 18.07 -12.25 7.49
CA ALA A 193 18.80 -11.57 8.56
C ALA A 193 19.89 -12.47 9.18
N GLY A 194 21.09 -11.90 9.31
CA GLY A 194 22.26 -12.62 9.82
C GLY A 194 22.98 -13.50 8.79
N THR A 195 22.56 -13.47 7.53
CA THR A 195 23.17 -14.24 6.44
C THR A 195 23.32 -13.39 5.18
N SER A 196 24.05 -13.88 4.18
CA SER A 196 24.05 -13.35 2.81
C SER A 196 23.12 -14.15 1.88
N TRP A 197 22.35 -15.09 2.41
CA TRP A 197 21.54 -15.98 1.61
C TRP A 197 20.26 -15.32 1.14
N ILE A 198 20.05 -15.37 -0.17
CA ILE A 198 18.80 -14.95 -0.83
C ILE A 198 18.21 -16.18 -1.51
N PRO A 199 16.99 -16.61 -1.15
CA PRO A 199 16.35 -17.76 -1.78
C PRO A 199 16.28 -17.63 -3.31
N GLY A 200 16.79 -18.65 -4.02
CA GLY A 200 16.77 -18.70 -5.47
C GLY A 200 17.81 -17.87 -6.21
N LYS A 201 18.59 -17.03 -5.51
CA LYS A 201 19.67 -16.25 -6.15
C LYS A 201 21.08 -16.78 -5.88
N ASN A 202 21.30 -17.36 -4.71
CA ASN A 202 22.58 -17.94 -4.34
C ASN A 202 22.44 -19.47 -4.46
N GLY A 203 22.52 -19.95 -5.70
CA GLY A 203 22.67 -21.40 -5.92
C GLY A 203 23.96 -21.89 -5.28
N VAL A 204 23.88 -22.96 -4.50
CA VAL A 204 25.01 -23.77 -4.09
C VAL A 204 25.57 -24.43 -5.37
#